data_658c8d51c30b86877db8a516f473a67d
#
_entry.id   658c8d51c30b86877db8a516f473a67d
#
_cell.length_a   1.000
_cell.length_b   1.000
_cell.length_c   1.000
_cell.angle_alpha   90.00
_cell.angle_beta   90.00
_cell.angle_gamma   90.00
#
_symmetry.space_group_name_H-M   'P 1'
#
loop_
_entity.id
_entity.type
_entity.pdbx_description
1 polymer ?
#
loop_
_entity_poly.entity_id
_entity_poly.type
_entity_poly.pdbx_seq_one_letter_code
_entity_poly.pdbx_strand_id
1 'polypeptide(L)'
;VGTIIHLALDGQYAGHIVISDVEKPHAKDAIAALKRIGVEKTVMLTGDRAKVADHVAQDLGVDEVHSELLPADKVSQVERLLSRAGGKLAFVGDGINDAPVLSRADIGIAMGAMGSDAAIEAADVVLMDDDPLKIAKAIRISRKCIRIVYENIAFALIVKALCLLLVAVGAANMWAAIFGDVGVMVIAVLNAIRALRVSKL
;
A
#
# COMPACT_ATOMS: atom_id res chain seq x y z
N VAL A 1 -27.53 -0.96 13.06
CA VAL A 1 -26.81 0.21 13.57
C VAL A 1 -26.58 1.15 12.40
N GLY A 2 -27.14 2.37 12.46
CA GLY A 2 -27.01 3.33 11.36
C GLY A 2 -27.53 4.72 11.77
N THR A 3 -27.35 5.71 10.92
CA THR A 3 -27.89 7.06 11.10
C THR A 3 -29.36 7.06 10.71
N ILE A 4 -30.23 7.47 11.63
CA ILE A 4 -31.68 7.52 11.39
C ILE A 4 -32.05 8.95 10.98
N ILE A 5 -32.67 9.09 9.81
CA ILE A 5 -33.26 10.32 9.31
C ILE A 5 -34.78 10.21 9.51
N HIS A 6 -35.34 11.03 10.39
CA HIS A 6 -36.76 11.09 10.57
C HIS A 6 -37.41 12.01 9.53
N LEU A 7 -38.52 11.57 8.96
CA LEU A 7 -39.28 12.29 7.96
C LEU A 7 -40.61 12.75 8.58
N ALA A 8 -40.94 14.02 8.41
CA ALA A 8 -42.24 14.56 8.77
C ALA A 8 -42.89 15.22 7.55
N LEU A 9 -44.15 14.98 7.30
CA LEU A 9 -44.96 15.60 6.25
C LEU A 9 -46.09 16.38 6.95
N ASP A 10 -46.20 17.67 6.63
CA ASP A 10 -47.21 18.57 7.22
C ASP A 10 -47.27 18.54 8.77
N GLY A 11 -46.10 18.39 9.40
CA GLY A 11 -45.95 18.33 10.85
C GLY A 11 -46.29 16.99 11.46
N GLN A 12 -46.66 15.99 10.69
CA GLN A 12 -46.89 14.62 11.15
C GLN A 12 -45.72 13.71 10.80
N TYR A 13 -45.36 12.80 11.71
CA TYR A 13 -44.32 11.82 11.48
C TYR A 13 -44.73 10.86 10.35
N ALA A 14 -43.99 10.87 9.25
CA ALA A 14 -44.26 10.06 8.06
C ALA A 14 -43.45 8.76 8.05
N GLY A 15 -42.29 8.72 8.76
CA GLY A 15 -41.44 7.55 8.80
C GLY A 15 -39.99 7.89 9.09
N HIS A 16 -39.10 6.92 8.89
CA HIS A 16 -37.66 7.14 8.99
C HIS A 16 -36.90 6.34 7.93
N ILE A 17 -35.73 6.87 7.56
CA ILE A 17 -34.77 6.20 6.70
C ILE A 17 -33.55 5.86 7.56
N VAL A 18 -33.09 4.63 7.52
CA VAL A 18 -31.85 4.22 8.18
C VAL A 18 -30.75 4.19 7.12
N ILE A 19 -29.73 5.02 7.30
CA ILE A 19 -28.52 5.02 6.49
C ILE A 19 -27.47 4.27 7.29
N SER A 20 -26.97 3.18 6.73
CA SER A 20 -25.84 2.44 7.30
C SER A 20 -24.76 2.28 6.25
N ASP A 21 -23.53 2.48 6.67
CA ASP A 21 -22.39 2.18 5.83
C ASP A 21 -22.26 0.66 5.65
N VAL A 22 -21.86 0.26 4.47
CA VAL A 22 -21.59 -1.14 4.13
C VAL A 22 -20.10 -1.27 3.90
N GLU A 23 -19.51 -2.29 4.50
CA GLU A 23 -18.10 -2.59 4.29
C GLU A 23 -17.83 -2.87 2.81
N LYS A 24 -16.69 -2.40 2.31
CA LYS A 24 -16.28 -2.68 0.93
C LYS A 24 -16.16 -4.19 0.71
N PRO A 25 -16.59 -4.70 -0.46
CA PRO A 25 -16.36 -6.09 -0.80
C PRO A 25 -14.88 -6.46 -0.59
N HIS A 26 -14.63 -7.64 -0.07
CA HIS A 26 -13.29 -8.15 0.20
C HIS A 26 -12.46 -7.41 1.27
N ALA A 27 -13.04 -6.49 2.05
CA ALA A 27 -12.29 -5.75 3.08
C ALA A 27 -11.66 -6.70 4.11
N LYS A 28 -12.43 -7.67 4.61
CA LYS A 28 -11.93 -8.70 5.53
C LYS A 28 -10.83 -9.57 4.92
N ASP A 29 -11.00 -9.98 3.68
CA ASP A 29 -10.00 -10.77 2.96
C ASP A 29 -8.71 -9.99 2.73
N ALA A 30 -8.83 -8.67 2.51
CA ALA A 30 -7.70 -7.77 2.36
C ALA A 30 -6.88 -7.69 3.66
N ILE A 31 -7.52 -7.48 4.81
CA ILE A 31 -6.84 -7.48 6.13
C ILE A 31 -6.13 -8.82 6.37
N ALA A 32 -6.81 -9.94 6.10
CA ALA A 32 -6.20 -11.26 6.23
C ALA A 32 -5.03 -11.46 5.26
N ALA A 33 -5.11 -10.93 4.04
CA ALA A 33 -4.03 -10.98 3.05
C ALA A 33 -2.83 -10.14 3.48
N LEU A 34 -3.05 -8.94 4.03
CA LEU A 34 -2.00 -8.07 4.56
C LEU A 34 -1.22 -8.77 5.70
N LYS A 35 -1.93 -9.37 6.65
CA LYS A 35 -1.30 -10.14 7.73
C LYS A 35 -0.47 -11.31 7.20
N ARG A 36 -0.99 -12.05 6.21
CA ARG A 36 -0.27 -13.18 5.56
C ARG A 36 1.02 -12.76 4.86
N ILE A 37 1.09 -11.55 4.32
CA ILE A 37 2.30 -11.02 3.68
C ILE A 37 3.27 -10.35 4.65
N GLY A 38 2.98 -10.40 5.97
CA GLY A 38 3.85 -9.90 7.02
C GLY A 38 3.68 -8.43 7.36
N VAL A 39 2.48 -7.87 7.18
CA VAL A 39 2.10 -6.60 7.82
C VAL A 39 1.92 -6.89 9.31
N GLU A 40 2.74 -6.25 10.14
CA GLU A 40 2.81 -6.53 11.57
C GLU A 40 1.57 -6.05 12.32
N LYS A 41 1.02 -4.91 11.90
CA LYS A 41 -0.11 -4.28 12.57
C LYS A 41 -1.02 -3.56 11.58
N THR A 42 -2.32 -3.73 11.76
CA THR A 42 -3.37 -3.02 11.03
C THR A 42 -4.11 -2.10 11.99
N VAL A 43 -4.27 -0.83 11.59
CA VAL A 43 -4.92 0.20 12.41
C VAL A 43 -6.02 0.86 11.60
N MET A 44 -7.20 1.04 12.20
CA MET A 44 -8.32 1.78 11.61
C MET A 44 -8.44 3.15 12.25
N LEU A 45 -8.47 4.20 11.42
CA LEU A 45 -8.71 5.59 11.84
C LEU A 45 -10.04 6.06 11.24
N THR A 46 -11.03 6.32 12.06
CA THR A 46 -12.37 6.69 11.59
C THR A 46 -12.95 7.87 12.39
N GLY A 47 -13.82 8.65 11.73
CA GLY A 47 -14.66 9.65 12.38
C GLY A 47 -15.94 9.08 13.01
N ASP A 48 -16.22 7.79 12.81
CA ASP A 48 -17.42 7.14 13.33
C ASP A 48 -17.42 7.02 14.84
N ARG A 49 -18.62 6.81 15.40
CA ARG A 49 -18.79 6.57 16.83
C ARG A 49 -18.10 5.28 17.27
N ALA A 50 -17.51 5.29 18.46
CA ALA A 50 -16.73 4.19 19.00
C ALA A 50 -17.42 2.82 18.85
N LYS A 51 -18.71 2.70 19.20
CA LYS A 51 -19.46 1.44 19.11
C LYS A 51 -19.53 0.86 17.68
N VAL A 52 -19.62 1.73 16.66
CA VAL A 52 -19.67 1.30 15.27
C VAL A 52 -18.26 0.89 14.82
N ALA A 53 -17.29 1.72 15.12
CA ALA A 53 -15.89 1.49 14.79
C ALA A 53 -15.36 0.18 15.40
N ASP A 54 -15.66 -0.08 16.67
CA ASP A 54 -15.24 -1.31 17.36
C ASP A 54 -15.86 -2.56 16.72
N HIS A 55 -17.16 -2.47 16.35
CA HIS A 55 -17.84 -3.59 15.68
C HIS A 55 -17.22 -3.89 14.33
N VAL A 56 -17.03 -2.87 13.48
CA VAL A 56 -16.42 -3.02 12.16
C VAL A 56 -14.97 -3.52 12.28
N ALA A 57 -14.19 -2.97 13.21
CA ALA A 57 -12.81 -3.40 13.43
C ALA A 57 -12.72 -4.89 13.85
N GLN A 58 -13.64 -5.34 14.70
CA GLN A 58 -13.74 -6.74 15.11
C GLN A 58 -14.12 -7.64 13.94
N ASP A 59 -15.10 -7.26 13.13
CA ASP A 59 -15.54 -8.03 11.98
C ASP A 59 -14.45 -8.15 10.91
N LEU A 60 -13.73 -7.07 10.65
CA LEU A 60 -12.61 -7.04 9.71
C LEU A 60 -11.34 -7.72 10.26
N GLY A 61 -11.22 -7.84 11.58
CA GLY A 61 -10.03 -8.37 12.24
C GLY A 61 -8.86 -7.39 12.26
N VAL A 62 -9.16 -6.09 12.39
CA VAL A 62 -8.15 -5.02 12.56
C VAL A 62 -7.57 -5.09 13.98
N ASP A 63 -6.29 -4.78 14.14
CA ASP A 63 -5.59 -4.97 15.42
C ASP A 63 -5.79 -3.80 16.39
N GLU A 64 -6.00 -2.58 15.86
CA GLU A 64 -6.21 -1.36 16.65
C GLU A 64 -7.20 -0.44 15.95
N VAL A 65 -8.06 0.24 16.72
CA VAL A 65 -9.02 1.20 16.19
C VAL A 65 -8.96 2.51 16.97
N HIS A 66 -9.03 3.62 16.25
CA HIS A 66 -9.23 4.95 16.79
C HIS A 66 -10.45 5.56 16.12
N SER A 67 -11.45 5.85 16.92
CA SER A 67 -12.76 6.38 16.52
C SER A 67 -12.95 7.85 16.87
N GLU A 68 -14.02 8.45 16.38
CA GLU A 68 -14.44 9.83 16.68
C GLU A 68 -13.36 10.88 16.32
N LEU A 69 -12.53 10.58 15.32
CA LEU A 69 -11.44 11.44 14.90
C LEU A 69 -11.92 12.52 13.93
N LEU A 70 -11.53 13.76 14.19
CA LEU A 70 -11.58 14.83 13.21
C LEU A 70 -10.39 14.69 12.21
N PRO A 71 -10.45 15.34 11.05
CA PRO A 71 -9.33 15.26 10.07
C PRO A 71 -7.96 15.61 10.66
N ALA A 72 -7.87 16.62 11.52
CA ALA A 72 -6.63 17.01 12.20
C ALA A 72 -6.15 15.93 13.20
N ASP A 73 -7.10 15.23 13.85
CA ASP A 73 -6.77 14.17 14.80
C ASP A 73 -6.19 12.96 14.08
N LYS A 74 -6.67 12.65 12.87
CA LYS A 74 -6.11 11.57 12.04
C LYS A 74 -4.63 11.82 11.74
N VAL A 75 -4.25 13.06 11.38
CA VAL A 75 -2.84 13.43 11.15
C VAL A 75 -2.02 13.20 12.41
N SER A 76 -2.50 13.71 13.55
CA SER A 76 -1.81 13.55 14.85
C SER A 76 -1.65 12.08 15.24
N GLN A 77 -2.65 11.23 14.95
CA GLN A 77 -2.57 9.80 15.22
C GLN A 77 -1.55 9.12 14.31
N VAL A 78 -1.50 9.47 13.02
CA VAL A 78 -0.47 8.93 12.11
C VAL A 78 0.93 9.33 12.56
N GLU A 79 1.14 10.56 13.01
CA GLU A 79 2.43 11.00 13.57
C GLU A 79 2.83 10.21 14.83
N ARG A 80 1.88 9.92 15.70
CA ARG A 80 2.11 9.05 16.86
C ARG A 80 2.45 7.62 16.47
N LEU A 81 1.75 7.08 15.47
CA LEU A 81 2.03 5.74 14.95
C LEU A 81 3.42 5.69 14.29
N LEU A 82 3.78 6.70 13.48
CA LEU A 82 5.11 6.82 12.87
C LEU A 82 6.22 6.85 13.94
N SER A 83 6.03 7.60 15.04
CA SER A 83 7.03 7.67 16.12
C SER A 83 7.23 6.37 16.90
N ARG A 84 6.25 5.46 16.85
CA ARG A 84 6.26 4.17 17.56
C ARG A 84 6.57 2.98 16.64
N ALA A 85 6.43 3.18 15.33
CA ALA A 85 6.64 2.11 14.36
C ALA A 85 8.13 1.74 14.27
N GLY A 86 8.43 0.46 14.40
CA GLY A 86 9.76 -0.10 14.09
C GLY A 86 10.01 -0.29 12.58
N GLY A 87 9.01 -0.03 11.75
CA GLY A 87 9.02 -0.20 10.30
C GLY A 87 8.37 0.97 9.56
N LYS A 88 7.95 0.75 8.33
CA LYS A 88 7.27 1.73 7.50
C LYS A 88 5.77 1.71 7.71
N LEU A 89 5.16 2.89 7.76
CA LEU A 89 3.72 3.09 7.88
C LEU A 89 3.13 3.44 6.52
N ALA A 90 2.17 2.63 6.07
CA ALA A 90 1.34 2.95 4.92
C ALA A 90 -0.04 3.42 5.40
N PHE A 91 -0.50 4.54 4.87
CA PHE A 91 -1.87 5.02 5.08
C PHE A 91 -2.69 4.81 3.82
N VAL A 92 -3.89 4.29 3.97
CA VAL A 92 -4.85 4.05 2.87
C VAL A 92 -6.06 4.93 3.10
N GLY A 93 -6.39 5.75 2.11
CA GLY A 93 -7.54 6.65 2.15
C GLY A 93 -8.17 6.82 0.78
N ASP A 94 -9.41 7.31 0.74
CA ASP A 94 -10.17 7.48 -0.50
C ASP A 94 -10.74 8.90 -0.68
N GLY A 95 -10.60 9.76 0.31
CA GLY A 95 -11.25 11.07 0.35
C GLY A 95 -10.31 12.28 0.32
N ILE A 96 -10.90 13.43 -0.04
CA ILE A 96 -10.24 14.76 0.02
C ILE A 96 -9.70 15.03 1.43
N ASN A 97 -10.44 14.62 2.44
CA ASN A 97 -10.09 14.83 3.85
C ASN A 97 -8.87 14.03 4.30
N ASP A 98 -8.49 13.00 3.55
CA ASP A 98 -7.35 12.14 3.85
C ASP A 98 -6.05 12.60 3.16
N ALA A 99 -6.10 13.57 2.23
CA ALA A 99 -4.92 14.08 1.53
C ALA A 99 -3.80 14.55 2.48
N PRO A 100 -4.06 15.29 3.57
CA PRO A 100 -3.02 15.66 4.52
C PRO A 100 -2.41 14.45 5.24
N VAL A 101 -3.18 13.38 5.45
CA VAL A 101 -2.73 12.16 6.11
C VAL A 101 -1.92 11.29 5.14
N LEU A 102 -2.37 11.19 3.89
CA LEU A 102 -1.67 10.48 2.80
C LEU A 102 -0.26 11.01 2.62
N SER A 103 -0.09 12.35 2.54
CA SER A 103 1.23 12.97 2.38
C SER A 103 2.10 12.91 3.64
N ARG A 104 1.53 12.60 4.80
CA ARG A 104 2.29 12.52 6.06
C ARG A 104 2.81 11.12 6.37
N ALA A 105 2.17 10.08 5.85
CA ALA A 105 2.60 8.70 6.00
C ALA A 105 3.95 8.44 5.28
N ASP A 106 4.63 7.36 5.62
CA ASP A 106 5.80 6.91 4.82
C ASP A 106 5.39 6.47 3.41
N ILE A 107 4.16 5.97 3.27
CA ILE A 107 3.57 5.57 1.99
C ILE A 107 2.08 5.92 2.02
N GLY A 108 1.67 6.86 1.19
CA GLY A 108 0.27 7.20 0.96
C GLY A 108 -0.33 6.36 -0.16
N ILE A 109 -1.46 5.71 0.09
CA ILE A 109 -2.18 4.90 -0.89
C ILE A 109 -3.59 5.46 -1.06
N ALA A 110 -3.90 6.04 -2.23
CA ALA A 110 -5.24 6.48 -2.57
C ALA A 110 -6.03 5.35 -3.24
N MET A 111 -7.31 5.21 -2.86
CA MET A 111 -8.22 4.21 -3.41
C MET A 111 -9.34 4.85 -4.22
N GLY A 112 -9.67 4.20 -5.35
CA GLY A 112 -10.77 4.58 -6.24
C GLY A 112 -10.36 5.59 -7.32
N ALA A 113 -10.68 5.28 -8.57
CA ALA A 113 -10.45 6.15 -9.74
C ALA A 113 -11.25 7.48 -9.69
N MET A 114 -12.27 7.53 -8.83
CA MET A 114 -13.13 8.70 -8.58
C MET A 114 -12.71 9.43 -7.30
N GLY A 115 -11.58 9.06 -6.70
CA GLY A 115 -10.97 9.78 -5.60
C GLY A 115 -10.74 11.24 -5.97
N SER A 116 -10.74 12.13 -5.00
CA SER A 116 -10.48 13.53 -5.29
C SER A 116 -9.09 13.70 -5.90
N ASP A 117 -8.97 14.60 -6.87
CA ASP A 117 -7.68 14.97 -7.46
C ASP A 117 -6.63 15.26 -6.38
N ALA A 118 -7.06 15.87 -5.27
CA ALA A 118 -6.19 16.15 -4.13
C ALA A 118 -5.66 14.88 -3.43
N ALA A 119 -6.45 13.81 -3.29
CA ALA A 119 -5.99 12.55 -2.72
C ALA A 119 -5.03 11.82 -3.67
N ILE A 120 -5.32 11.88 -4.97
CA ILE A 120 -4.45 11.31 -6.00
C ILE A 120 -3.10 12.02 -6.04
N GLU A 121 -3.09 13.36 -5.94
CA GLU A 121 -1.86 14.17 -5.93
C GLU A 121 -1.03 13.97 -4.66
N ALA A 122 -1.69 13.69 -3.52
CA ALA A 122 -1.03 13.49 -2.24
C ALA A 122 -0.51 12.04 -2.02
N ALA A 123 -0.90 11.09 -2.86
CA ALA A 123 -0.58 9.67 -2.67
C ALA A 123 0.65 9.24 -3.49
N ASP A 124 1.45 8.33 -2.91
CA ASP A 124 2.56 7.67 -3.60
C ASP A 124 2.07 6.55 -4.52
N VAL A 125 0.93 5.94 -4.18
CA VAL A 125 0.31 4.84 -4.93
C VAL A 125 -1.17 5.12 -5.10
N VAL A 126 -1.67 4.96 -6.32
CA VAL A 126 -3.10 5.09 -6.62
C VAL A 126 -3.63 3.75 -7.11
N LEU A 127 -4.64 3.24 -6.42
CA LEU A 127 -5.39 2.05 -6.84
C LEU A 127 -6.63 2.52 -7.60
N MET A 128 -6.65 2.24 -8.91
CA MET A 128 -7.69 2.75 -9.83
C MET A 128 -9.07 2.19 -9.57
N ASP A 129 -9.16 1.06 -8.92
CA ASP A 129 -10.41 0.43 -8.51
C ASP A 129 -10.50 0.33 -6.99
N ASP A 130 -11.72 0.16 -6.52
CA ASP A 130 -12.09 0.25 -5.12
C ASP A 130 -11.96 -1.11 -4.38
N ASP A 131 -11.04 -1.97 -4.85
CA ASP A 131 -10.80 -3.29 -4.27
C ASP A 131 -9.61 -3.30 -3.30
N PRO A 132 -9.86 -3.40 -1.97
CA PRO A 132 -8.81 -3.38 -0.96
C PRO A 132 -7.83 -4.57 -1.05
N LEU A 133 -8.20 -5.68 -1.69
CA LEU A 133 -7.28 -6.81 -1.93
C LEU A 133 -6.07 -6.41 -2.77
N LYS A 134 -6.19 -5.36 -3.59
CA LYS A 134 -5.10 -4.89 -4.44
C LYS A 134 -3.96 -4.23 -3.66
N ILE A 135 -4.18 -3.80 -2.44
CA ILE A 135 -3.12 -3.31 -1.55
C ILE A 135 -2.09 -4.43 -1.31
N ALA A 136 -2.56 -5.60 -0.92
CA ALA A 136 -1.69 -6.76 -0.69
C ALA A 136 -0.96 -7.18 -1.99
N LYS A 137 -1.63 -7.09 -3.13
CA LYS A 137 -1.03 -7.36 -4.44
C LYS A 137 0.05 -6.34 -4.80
N ALA A 138 -0.19 -5.04 -4.58
CA ALA A 138 0.78 -3.98 -4.81
C ALA A 138 2.06 -4.20 -3.98
N ILE A 139 1.92 -4.54 -2.70
CA ILE A 139 3.06 -4.87 -1.83
C ILE A 139 3.85 -6.07 -2.36
N ARG A 140 3.17 -7.13 -2.83
CA ARG A 140 3.86 -8.30 -3.41
C ARG A 140 4.62 -7.95 -4.69
N ILE A 141 4.02 -7.12 -5.55
CA ILE A 141 4.67 -6.64 -6.78
C ILE A 141 5.92 -5.82 -6.43
N SER A 142 5.81 -4.87 -5.51
CA SER A 142 6.93 -4.04 -5.07
C SER A 142 8.08 -4.90 -4.52
N ARG A 143 7.80 -5.85 -3.63
CA ARG A 143 8.81 -6.78 -3.09
C ARG A 143 9.47 -7.62 -4.16
N LYS A 144 8.71 -8.06 -5.17
CA LYS A 144 9.25 -8.80 -6.32
C LYS A 144 10.18 -7.91 -7.16
N CYS A 145 9.77 -6.67 -7.45
CA CYS A 145 10.60 -5.72 -8.20
C CYS A 145 11.93 -5.46 -7.48
N ILE A 146 11.88 -5.16 -6.18
CA ILE A 146 13.08 -4.93 -5.38
C ILE A 146 14.00 -6.16 -5.38
N ARG A 147 13.45 -7.36 -5.26
CA ARG A 147 14.24 -8.60 -5.33
C ARG A 147 14.98 -8.73 -6.67
N ILE A 148 14.28 -8.48 -7.77
CA ILE A 148 14.90 -8.51 -9.12
C ILE A 148 16.01 -7.46 -9.24
N VAL A 149 15.81 -6.27 -8.67
CA VAL A 149 16.86 -5.22 -8.65
C VAL A 149 18.09 -5.71 -7.90
N TYR A 150 17.93 -6.27 -6.70
CA TYR A 150 19.07 -6.82 -5.94
C TYR A 150 19.74 -8.00 -6.64
N GLU A 151 18.96 -8.89 -7.27
CA GLU A 151 19.52 -9.99 -8.09
C GLU A 151 20.41 -9.41 -9.22
N ASN A 152 19.94 -8.38 -9.92
CA ASN A 152 20.68 -7.75 -11.00
C ASN A 152 21.95 -7.03 -10.50
N ILE A 153 21.87 -6.30 -9.40
CA ILE A 153 23.02 -5.60 -8.79
C ILE A 153 24.09 -6.61 -8.37
N ALA A 154 23.68 -7.65 -7.63
CA ALA A 154 24.60 -8.67 -7.16
C ALA A 154 25.28 -9.39 -8.33
N PHE A 155 24.51 -9.78 -9.35
CA PHE A 155 25.03 -10.41 -10.55
C PHE A 155 26.05 -9.52 -11.27
N ALA A 156 25.71 -8.23 -11.47
CA ALA A 156 26.61 -7.28 -12.14
C ALA A 156 27.91 -7.08 -11.38
N LEU A 157 27.85 -6.95 -10.05
CA LEU A 157 29.05 -6.76 -9.22
C LEU A 157 29.93 -8.01 -9.21
N ILE A 158 29.34 -9.21 -9.15
CA ILE A 158 30.08 -10.48 -9.16
C ILE A 158 30.82 -10.64 -10.51
N VAL A 159 30.12 -10.44 -11.63
CA VAL A 159 30.74 -10.56 -12.95
C VAL A 159 31.85 -9.52 -13.12
N LYS A 160 31.62 -8.28 -12.67
CA LYS A 160 32.63 -7.21 -12.78
C LYS A 160 33.88 -7.52 -11.94
N ALA A 161 33.68 -7.99 -10.69
CA ALA A 161 34.80 -8.42 -9.86
C ALA A 161 35.60 -9.58 -10.48
N LEU A 162 34.89 -10.56 -11.06
CA LEU A 162 35.51 -11.68 -11.74
C LEU A 162 36.33 -11.22 -12.96
N CYS A 163 35.75 -10.33 -13.78
CA CYS A 163 36.47 -9.78 -14.95
C CYS A 163 37.74 -9.03 -14.53
N LEU A 164 37.69 -8.20 -13.48
CA LEU A 164 38.83 -7.49 -12.93
C LEU A 164 39.95 -8.46 -12.47
N LEU A 165 39.56 -9.52 -11.79
CA LEU A 165 40.46 -10.56 -11.31
C LEU A 165 41.15 -11.27 -12.48
N LEU A 166 40.39 -11.65 -13.51
CA LEU A 166 40.93 -12.31 -14.72
C LEU A 166 41.88 -11.39 -15.50
N VAL A 167 41.58 -10.08 -15.56
CA VAL A 167 42.48 -9.10 -16.17
C VAL A 167 43.76 -8.96 -15.34
N ALA A 168 43.67 -8.89 -14.02
CA ALA A 168 44.84 -8.76 -13.13
C ALA A 168 45.81 -9.95 -13.20
N VAL A 169 45.27 -11.16 -13.44
CA VAL A 169 46.10 -12.39 -13.64
C VAL A 169 46.57 -12.56 -15.10
N GLY A 170 46.20 -11.62 -15.99
CA GLY A 170 46.57 -11.73 -17.43
C GLY A 170 45.78 -12.79 -18.21
N ALA A 171 44.70 -13.34 -17.63
CA ALA A 171 43.88 -14.40 -18.23
C ALA A 171 42.71 -13.87 -19.08
N ALA A 172 42.42 -12.57 -19.02
CA ALA A 172 41.36 -11.95 -19.81
C ALA A 172 41.91 -10.85 -20.73
N ASN A 173 41.31 -10.75 -21.92
CA ASN A 173 41.56 -9.70 -22.89
C ASN A 173 40.49 -8.62 -22.89
N MET A 174 40.67 -7.54 -23.62
CA MET A 174 39.75 -6.42 -23.75
C MET A 174 38.33 -6.86 -24.17
N TRP A 175 38.22 -7.88 -25.04
CA TRP A 175 36.94 -8.38 -25.51
C TRP A 175 36.13 -9.06 -24.41
N ALA A 176 36.80 -9.77 -23.50
CA ALA A 176 36.17 -10.40 -22.35
C ALA A 176 35.60 -9.33 -21.39
N ALA A 177 36.31 -8.22 -21.20
CA ALA A 177 35.85 -7.10 -20.39
C ALA A 177 34.62 -6.41 -21.02
N ILE A 178 34.63 -6.15 -22.32
CA ILE A 178 33.52 -5.57 -23.07
C ILE A 178 32.31 -6.51 -23.02
N PHE A 179 32.50 -7.82 -23.22
CA PHE A 179 31.43 -8.80 -23.13
C PHE A 179 30.85 -8.86 -21.72
N GLY A 180 31.69 -8.79 -20.67
CA GLY A 180 31.27 -8.74 -19.26
C GLY A 180 30.40 -7.52 -18.94
N ASP A 181 30.66 -6.38 -19.56
CA ASP A 181 29.93 -5.15 -19.34
C ASP A 181 28.58 -5.13 -20.11
N VAL A 182 28.63 -5.32 -21.43
CA VAL A 182 27.43 -5.30 -22.29
C VAL A 182 26.54 -6.53 -22.09
N GLY A 183 27.15 -7.72 -21.93
CA GLY A 183 26.43 -8.97 -21.73
C GLY A 183 25.66 -8.97 -20.41
N VAL A 184 26.25 -8.44 -19.34
CA VAL A 184 25.58 -8.29 -18.04
C VAL A 184 24.38 -7.38 -18.15
N MET A 185 24.49 -6.25 -18.88
CA MET A 185 23.36 -5.35 -19.08
C MET A 185 22.19 -6.04 -19.80
N VAL A 186 22.46 -6.80 -20.86
CA VAL A 186 21.43 -7.54 -21.60
C VAL A 186 20.74 -8.58 -20.70
N ILE A 187 21.51 -9.34 -19.93
CA ILE A 187 20.98 -10.35 -19.01
C ILE A 187 20.14 -9.68 -17.90
N ALA A 188 20.59 -8.55 -17.36
CA ALA A 188 19.85 -7.80 -16.34
C ALA A 188 18.51 -7.27 -16.88
N VAL A 189 18.47 -6.78 -18.13
CA VAL A 189 17.22 -6.36 -18.78
C VAL A 189 16.28 -7.55 -18.97
N LEU A 190 16.77 -8.69 -19.46
CA LEU A 190 15.98 -9.92 -19.61
C LEU A 190 15.43 -10.41 -18.26
N ASN A 191 16.22 -10.32 -17.19
CA ASN A 191 15.76 -10.65 -15.85
C ASN A 191 14.69 -9.66 -15.35
N ALA A 192 14.83 -8.36 -15.68
CA ALA A 192 13.84 -7.34 -15.30
C ALA A 192 12.46 -7.57 -15.94
N ILE A 193 12.39 -8.17 -17.13
CA ILE A 193 11.11 -8.55 -17.78
C ILE A 193 10.27 -9.51 -16.91
N ARG A 194 10.90 -10.24 -15.99
CA ARG A 194 10.18 -11.09 -15.02
C ARG A 194 9.26 -10.28 -14.09
N ALA A 195 9.52 -8.97 -13.92
CA ALA A 195 8.64 -8.09 -13.15
C ALA A 195 7.23 -7.99 -13.76
N LEU A 196 7.10 -8.07 -15.08
CA LEU A 196 5.84 -7.99 -15.81
C LEU A 196 4.92 -9.21 -15.59
N ARG A 197 5.46 -10.34 -15.11
CA ARG A 197 4.67 -11.55 -14.86
C ARG A 197 3.96 -11.46 -13.51
N VAL A 198 2.84 -10.72 -13.47
CA VAL A 198 2.05 -10.42 -12.25
C VAL A 198 0.87 -11.38 -12.06
N SER A 199 0.52 -12.19 -13.07
CA SER A 199 -0.69 -13.04 -13.08
C SER A 199 -0.71 -14.17 -12.03
N LYS A 200 0.42 -14.42 -11.34
CA LYS A 200 0.55 -15.48 -10.31
C LYS A 200 0.81 -14.92 -8.90
N LEU A 201 0.58 -13.62 -8.69
CA LEU A 201 0.86 -12.96 -7.40
C LEU A 201 -0.45 -12.73 -6.59
#